data_f867813501c936340481882012cb8f75
#
_entry.id   f867813501c936340481882012cb8f75
#
_cell.length_a   1.000
_cell.length_b   1.000
_cell.length_c   1.000
_cell.angle_alpha   90.00
_cell.angle_beta   90.00
_cell.angle_gamma   90.00
#
_symmetry.space_group_name_H-M   'P 1'
#
loop_
_entity.id
_entity.type
_entity.pdbx_description
1 polymer ?
#
loop_
_entity_poly.entity_id
_entity_poly.type
_entity_poly.pdbx_seq_one_letter_code
_entity_poly.pdbx_strand_id
1 'polypeptide(L)'
;MLIFSMLNDKRTRENRMMSEQREDLGFDPDALRAKYREERDKRVREDANEQYIEVKGDFSHYIDDPYLDAALEREPLTDEVDVVVIGGGFGGLLSAARLREAGVERLRVIEKGGDFGGTWYWNRYPGAACDVESYIYLPLCEELGFVPKEKYTHAPEILAHSRAIAEKYDLYSNACLQTEVTGMEWLEDESRWLITTNRNDAMKSRFVVMSNGPLNRPKLPGIEGIDSFKGHTFHTSRWDYDYTGGSSEGGLDGLKDKVVGIIGTGATAVQCVPHLGESAKQLYVFQRTPSSIDVRDNTQTDPDWAKALKPGWQKARMENFNTLVSGGLADEDLVNDGWTEIIRNLLTMVNFSEAKLNPLEIAQKLELADFQKMEDIRARAQEIVDDPSTAESLKPYYRQFCKRPCFHDGYLPTFNRPSVELIDTQGKGVDKITEKGIVANGKEYELDCLIFATGFEVGTEYTRRAGYDLIGKGGVTLSEKWQDGIKTLHGMHSRGFPNVFIIQNAQSAFTVNFPHAMDEQAKHLSYIVDQCLGSNIQTVEATAEAEDAWVQEIVKLARLGQQFQESCTPGYYNNEGKPNLRTVQNGPYGAGANAFFALIKGWREEGSMEGLELN
;
A
#
# COMPACT_ATOMS: atom_id res chain seq x y z
N MET A 1 36.60 27.22 -32.89
CA MET A 1 36.93 25.92 -33.53
C MET A 1 37.41 24.88 -32.57
N LEU A 2 38.25 25.21 -31.56
CA LEU A 2 38.75 24.26 -30.54
C LEU A 2 37.67 23.73 -29.57
N ILE A 3 36.67 24.52 -29.21
CA ILE A 3 35.58 24.12 -28.29
C ILE A 3 34.62 23.10 -28.93
N PHE A 4 34.36 23.21 -30.25
CA PHE A 4 33.56 22.24 -30.99
C PHE A 4 34.27 20.89 -31.19
N SER A 5 35.61 20.89 -31.29
CA SER A 5 36.42 19.66 -31.38
C SER A 5 36.42 18.89 -30.04
N MET A 6 36.53 19.61 -28.90
CA MET A 6 36.50 18.98 -27.56
C MET A 6 35.12 18.39 -27.18
N LEU A 7 34.03 19.03 -27.61
CA LEU A 7 32.68 18.52 -27.40
C LEU A 7 32.40 17.28 -28.25
N ASN A 8 32.90 17.23 -29.48
CA ASN A 8 32.80 16.06 -30.34
C ASN A 8 33.64 14.87 -29.83
N ASP A 9 34.84 15.13 -29.32
CA ASP A 9 35.71 14.08 -28.78
C ASP A 9 35.15 13.49 -27.48
N LYS A 10 34.54 14.33 -26.64
CA LYS A 10 33.84 13.89 -25.43
C LYS A 10 32.60 13.00 -25.74
N ARG A 11 31.78 13.43 -26.70
CA ARG A 11 30.61 12.68 -27.18
C ARG A 11 31.00 11.36 -27.85
N THR A 12 32.12 11.32 -28.54
CA THR A 12 32.65 10.10 -29.18
C THR A 12 33.23 9.14 -28.16
N ARG A 13 33.87 9.62 -27.10
CA ARG A 13 34.35 8.80 -25.95
C ARG A 13 33.19 8.27 -25.12
N GLU A 14 32.18 9.09 -24.84
CA GLU A 14 30.98 8.69 -24.12
C GLU A 14 30.21 7.61 -24.92
N ASN A 15 30.03 7.78 -26.22
CA ASN A 15 29.41 6.79 -27.10
C ASN A 15 30.25 5.49 -27.20
N ARG A 16 31.56 5.57 -27.12
CA ARG A 16 32.43 4.39 -27.15
C ARG A 16 32.42 3.63 -25.83
N MET A 17 32.44 4.31 -24.67
CA MET A 17 32.25 3.69 -23.36
C MET A 17 30.87 3.04 -23.23
N MET A 18 29.83 3.70 -23.73
CA MET A 18 28.49 3.12 -23.78
C MET A 18 28.37 1.94 -24.73
N SER A 19 29.14 1.91 -25.84
CA SER A 19 29.16 0.76 -26.75
C SER A 19 29.94 -0.44 -26.17
N GLU A 20 31.03 -0.19 -25.44
CA GLU A 20 31.80 -1.23 -24.78
C GLU A 20 31.04 -1.84 -23.59
N GLN A 21 30.20 -1.06 -22.87
CA GLN A 21 29.27 -1.57 -21.85
C GLN A 21 28.05 -2.30 -22.43
N ARG A 22 27.63 -1.97 -23.66
CA ARG A 22 26.49 -2.63 -24.35
C ARG A 22 26.79 -4.09 -24.73
N GLU A 23 28.04 -4.43 -25.02
CA GLU A 23 28.42 -5.81 -25.41
C GLU A 23 28.32 -6.82 -24.24
N ASP A 24 28.26 -6.33 -22.99
CA ASP A 24 28.27 -7.19 -21.79
C ASP A 24 26.90 -7.29 -21.08
N LEU A 25 25.88 -6.53 -21.50
CA LEU A 25 24.58 -6.48 -20.82
C LEU A 25 23.57 -7.54 -21.26
N GLY A 26 23.77 -8.17 -22.43
CA GLY A 26 22.81 -9.13 -23.02
C GLY A 26 21.52 -8.50 -23.58
N PHE A 27 21.35 -7.18 -23.49
CA PHE A 27 20.18 -6.42 -24.01
C PHE A 27 20.58 -5.03 -24.51
N ASP A 28 19.73 -4.43 -25.38
CA ASP A 28 19.88 -3.06 -25.85
C ASP A 28 19.05 -2.08 -25.00
N PRO A 29 19.71 -1.21 -24.18
CA PRO A 29 19.00 -0.26 -23.31
C PRO A 29 18.12 0.75 -24.06
N ASP A 30 18.52 1.18 -25.29
CA ASP A 30 17.72 2.14 -26.06
C ASP A 30 16.46 1.47 -26.64
N ALA A 31 16.58 0.22 -27.06
CA ALA A 31 15.43 -0.58 -27.49
C ALA A 31 14.45 -0.81 -26.33
N LEU A 32 14.96 -1.11 -25.12
CA LEU A 32 14.13 -1.26 -23.93
C LEU A 32 13.44 0.06 -23.53
N ARG A 33 14.12 1.19 -23.55
CA ARG A 33 13.50 2.51 -23.29
C ARG A 33 12.38 2.79 -24.28
N ALA A 34 12.58 2.48 -25.56
CA ALA A 34 11.56 2.64 -26.59
C ALA A 34 10.36 1.72 -26.34
N LYS A 35 10.61 0.45 -26.02
CA LYS A 35 9.57 -0.54 -25.69
C LYS A 35 8.78 -0.16 -24.44
N TYR A 36 9.44 0.27 -23.36
CA TYR A 36 8.77 0.71 -22.13
C TYR A 36 7.87 1.92 -22.36
N ARG A 37 8.32 2.88 -23.19
CA ARG A 37 7.51 4.04 -23.57
C ARG A 37 6.29 3.62 -24.40
N GLU A 38 6.46 2.76 -25.39
CA GLU A 38 5.36 2.21 -26.19
C GLU A 38 4.31 1.55 -25.29
N GLU A 39 4.76 0.67 -24.37
CA GLU A 39 3.86 -0.05 -23.47
C GLU A 39 3.16 0.88 -22.46
N ARG A 40 3.85 1.92 -21.97
CA ARG A 40 3.26 2.97 -21.14
C ARG A 40 2.15 3.71 -21.91
N ASP A 41 2.46 4.16 -23.11
CA ASP A 41 1.56 5.03 -23.90
C ASP A 41 0.28 4.30 -24.33
N LYS A 42 0.31 2.97 -24.51
CA LYS A 42 -0.88 2.14 -24.73
C LYS A 42 -1.88 2.20 -23.55
N ARG A 43 -1.42 2.50 -22.34
CA ARG A 43 -2.17 2.40 -21.07
C ARG A 43 -2.57 3.75 -20.49
N VAL A 44 -1.99 4.86 -20.99
CA VAL A 44 -2.36 6.20 -20.52
C VAL A 44 -3.73 6.57 -21.05
N ARG A 45 -4.66 6.91 -20.14
CA ARG A 45 -6.02 7.33 -20.45
C ARG A 45 -6.20 8.82 -20.17
N GLU A 46 -7.11 9.46 -20.91
CA GLU A 46 -7.42 10.88 -20.70
C GLU A 46 -8.15 11.14 -19.39
N ASP A 47 -8.98 10.20 -18.97
CA ASP A 47 -9.81 10.27 -17.77
C ASP A 47 -9.06 9.93 -16.45
N ALA A 48 -7.80 9.50 -16.52
CA ALA A 48 -6.95 9.22 -15.34
C ALA A 48 -7.72 8.47 -14.22
N ASN A 49 -7.84 9.04 -13.01
CA ASN A 49 -8.58 8.43 -11.90
C ASN A 49 -10.12 8.41 -12.10
N GLU A 50 -10.68 9.22 -12.98
CA GLU A 50 -12.12 9.22 -13.29
C GLU A 50 -12.56 7.97 -14.06
N GLN A 51 -11.61 7.16 -14.57
CA GLN A 51 -11.87 5.84 -15.12
C GLN A 51 -12.46 4.84 -14.09
N TYR A 52 -12.50 5.19 -12.81
CA TYR A 52 -12.97 4.32 -11.74
C TYR A 52 -14.27 4.81 -11.12
N ILE A 53 -15.15 3.86 -10.82
CA ILE A 53 -16.43 4.11 -10.16
C ILE A 53 -16.23 4.08 -8.65
N GLU A 54 -16.77 5.10 -7.97
CA GLU A 54 -16.85 5.08 -6.51
C GLU A 54 -17.93 4.09 -6.04
N VAL A 55 -17.59 3.27 -5.06
CA VAL A 55 -18.49 2.24 -4.51
C VAL A 55 -19.53 2.90 -3.60
N LYS A 56 -20.64 3.35 -4.21
CA LYS A 56 -21.81 3.96 -3.56
C LYS A 56 -23.07 3.69 -4.40
N GLY A 57 -24.27 3.94 -3.83
CA GLY A 57 -25.54 3.69 -4.51
C GLY A 57 -25.69 2.23 -4.90
N ASP A 58 -25.94 1.95 -6.16
CA ASP A 58 -26.17 0.60 -6.69
C ASP A 58 -24.96 -0.33 -6.51
N PHE A 59 -23.75 0.22 -6.30
CA PHE A 59 -22.53 -0.54 -6.04
C PHE A 59 -22.19 -0.68 -4.55
N SER A 60 -23.04 -0.21 -3.63
CA SER A 60 -22.75 -0.24 -2.19
C SER A 60 -22.53 -1.65 -1.64
N HIS A 61 -23.13 -2.68 -2.24
CA HIS A 61 -22.96 -4.08 -1.84
C HIS A 61 -21.50 -4.58 -1.91
N TYR A 62 -20.61 -3.91 -2.69
CA TYR A 62 -19.20 -4.26 -2.72
C TYR A 62 -18.40 -3.80 -1.49
N ILE A 63 -19.00 -3.01 -0.58
CA ILE A 63 -18.37 -2.62 0.69
C ILE A 63 -19.04 -3.26 1.91
N ASP A 64 -20.12 -4.00 1.74
CA ASP A 64 -20.73 -4.77 2.82
C ASP A 64 -19.73 -5.76 3.41
N ASP A 65 -19.93 -6.10 4.67
CA ASP A 65 -19.07 -7.03 5.38
C ASP A 65 -19.61 -8.47 5.27
N PRO A 66 -19.01 -9.34 4.45
CA PRO A 66 -19.50 -10.72 4.27
C PRO A 66 -19.07 -11.65 5.40
N TYR A 67 -18.31 -11.15 6.38
CA TYR A 67 -17.71 -11.96 7.44
C TYR A 67 -18.45 -11.81 8.78
N LEU A 68 -19.60 -11.16 8.78
CA LEU A 68 -20.40 -10.97 9.96
C LEU A 68 -21.40 -12.11 10.14
N ASP A 69 -21.35 -12.78 11.30
CA ASP A 69 -22.37 -13.76 11.67
C ASP A 69 -23.71 -13.10 12.06
N ALA A 70 -23.65 -11.91 12.67
CA ALA A 70 -24.79 -11.12 13.09
C ALA A 70 -24.46 -9.63 13.24
N ALA A 71 -25.45 -8.77 13.04
CA ALA A 71 -25.33 -7.37 13.35
C ALA A 71 -25.19 -7.15 14.86
N LEU A 72 -24.20 -6.36 15.29
CA LEU A 72 -24.06 -5.98 16.69
C LEU A 72 -25.14 -4.97 17.06
N GLU A 73 -25.98 -5.29 18.04
CA GLU A 73 -26.96 -4.38 18.61
C GLU A 73 -26.40 -3.70 19.86
N ARG A 74 -26.45 -2.39 19.93
CA ARG A 74 -26.13 -1.56 21.10
C ARG A 74 -26.83 -0.23 21.05
N GLU A 75 -27.01 0.38 22.21
CA GLU A 75 -27.50 1.75 22.31
C GLU A 75 -26.48 2.77 21.75
N PRO A 76 -26.93 3.91 21.23
CA PRO A 76 -26.06 5.00 20.81
C PRO A 76 -25.20 5.52 21.95
N LEU A 77 -23.93 5.84 21.64
CA LEU A 77 -22.96 6.39 22.60
C LEU A 77 -22.93 7.91 22.47
N THR A 78 -23.04 8.60 23.63
CA THR A 78 -23.01 10.07 23.72
C THR A 78 -22.03 10.57 24.79
N ASP A 79 -21.13 9.71 25.21
CA ASP A 79 -20.13 9.97 26.24
C ASP A 79 -18.88 10.67 25.68
N GLU A 80 -17.94 10.96 26.57
CA GLU A 80 -16.67 11.60 26.24
C GLU A 80 -15.50 10.70 26.65
N VAL A 81 -14.48 10.62 25.79
CA VAL A 81 -13.20 9.96 26.05
C VAL A 81 -12.03 10.90 25.75
N ASP A 82 -10.82 10.57 26.25
CA ASP A 82 -9.66 11.41 25.96
C ASP A 82 -9.17 11.25 24.54
N VAL A 83 -9.15 10.01 24.04
CA VAL A 83 -8.68 9.69 22.69
C VAL A 83 -9.64 8.75 21.99
N VAL A 84 -10.01 9.10 20.76
CA VAL A 84 -10.64 8.18 19.80
C VAL A 84 -9.64 7.81 18.72
N VAL A 85 -9.49 6.51 18.45
CA VAL A 85 -8.71 5.97 17.32
C VAL A 85 -9.70 5.44 16.29
N ILE A 86 -9.64 5.94 15.06
CA ILE A 86 -10.52 5.53 13.96
C ILE A 86 -9.76 4.58 13.05
N GLY A 87 -10.22 3.32 13.01
CA GLY A 87 -9.64 2.20 12.29
C GLY A 87 -8.91 1.21 13.19
N GLY A 88 -9.30 -0.07 13.10
CA GLY A 88 -8.78 -1.20 13.88
C GLY A 88 -7.70 -2.02 13.16
N GLY A 89 -7.07 -1.48 12.11
CA GLY A 89 -5.90 -2.07 11.46
C GLY A 89 -4.60 -1.83 12.23
N PHE A 90 -3.46 -2.25 11.69
CA PHE A 90 -2.16 -2.08 12.38
C PHE A 90 -1.86 -0.65 12.81
N GLY A 91 -2.19 0.35 11.99
CA GLY A 91 -1.97 1.74 12.39
C GLY A 91 -2.77 2.14 13.64
N GLY A 92 -4.03 1.72 13.72
CA GLY A 92 -4.88 1.97 14.91
C GLY A 92 -4.46 1.13 16.11
N LEU A 93 -4.15 -0.15 15.90
CA LEU A 93 -3.65 -1.06 16.95
C LEU A 93 -2.36 -0.54 17.58
N LEU A 94 -1.39 -0.12 16.77
CA LEU A 94 -0.13 0.44 17.23
C LEU A 94 -0.33 1.78 17.95
N SER A 95 -1.17 2.67 17.40
CA SER A 95 -1.50 3.94 18.04
C SER A 95 -2.14 3.71 19.42
N ALA A 96 -3.11 2.81 19.49
CA ALA A 96 -3.79 2.48 20.74
C ALA A 96 -2.84 1.80 21.75
N ALA A 97 -1.98 0.88 21.29
CA ALA A 97 -0.97 0.24 22.13
C ALA A 97 0.00 1.26 22.74
N ARG A 98 0.58 2.16 21.92
CA ARG A 98 1.51 3.19 22.40
C ARG A 98 0.83 4.21 23.32
N LEU A 99 -0.44 4.56 23.07
CA LEU A 99 -1.23 5.39 24.00
C LEU A 99 -1.50 4.69 25.34
N ARG A 100 -1.80 3.37 25.33
CA ARG A 100 -1.91 2.58 26.57
C ARG A 100 -0.59 2.53 27.35
N GLU A 101 0.53 2.34 26.67
CA GLU A 101 1.87 2.39 27.27
C GLU A 101 2.18 3.78 27.88
N ALA A 102 1.68 4.85 27.28
CA ALA A 102 1.76 6.22 27.82
C ALA A 102 0.72 6.51 28.93
N GLY A 103 -0.08 5.54 29.36
CA GLY A 103 -1.02 5.68 30.47
C GLY A 103 -2.39 6.27 30.11
N VAL A 104 -2.74 6.35 28.82
CA VAL A 104 -4.08 6.82 28.40
C VAL A 104 -5.13 5.74 28.67
N GLU A 105 -5.97 5.95 29.68
CA GLU A 105 -7.01 5.01 30.10
C GLU A 105 -8.32 5.19 29.33
N ARG A 106 -8.75 6.45 29.10
CA ARG A 106 -10.01 6.77 28.41
C ARG A 106 -9.79 6.82 26.90
N LEU A 107 -9.55 5.64 26.31
CA LEU A 107 -9.28 5.44 24.89
C LEU A 107 -10.37 4.56 24.28
N ARG A 108 -10.84 4.91 23.07
CA ARG A 108 -11.82 4.14 22.30
C ARG A 108 -11.32 3.92 20.89
N VAL A 109 -11.52 2.71 20.36
CA VAL A 109 -11.27 2.39 18.94
C VAL A 109 -12.59 2.22 18.22
N ILE A 110 -12.77 2.90 17.07
CA ILE A 110 -13.92 2.74 16.19
C ILE A 110 -13.47 2.00 14.94
N GLU A 111 -14.07 0.83 14.68
CA GLU A 111 -13.78 -0.01 13.51
C GLU A 111 -15.08 -0.40 12.80
N LYS A 112 -15.10 -0.20 11.46
CA LYS A 112 -16.27 -0.55 10.64
C LYS A 112 -16.44 -2.05 10.42
N GLY A 113 -15.37 -2.81 10.47
CA GLY A 113 -15.39 -4.29 10.40
C GLY A 113 -15.88 -4.92 11.68
N GLY A 114 -16.21 -6.20 11.58
CA GLY A 114 -16.65 -7.01 12.73
C GLY A 114 -15.57 -7.28 13.77
N ASP A 115 -14.30 -6.98 13.46
CA ASP A 115 -13.18 -7.24 14.35
C ASP A 115 -11.96 -6.38 13.99
N PHE A 116 -10.95 -6.38 14.86
CA PHE A 116 -9.63 -5.82 14.56
C PHE A 116 -8.93 -6.59 13.43
N GLY A 117 -8.01 -5.91 12.73
CA GLY A 117 -7.19 -6.51 11.69
C GLY A 117 -7.06 -5.63 10.43
N GLY A 118 -8.01 -4.71 10.18
CA GLY A 118 -7.96 -3.78 9.05
C GLY A 118 -7.75 -4.48 7.71
N THR A 119 -6.61 -4.27 7.04
CA THR A 119 -6.27 -4.93 5.77
C THR A 119 -6.46 -6.46 5.84
N TRP A 120 -6.09 -7.10 6.94
CA TRP A 120 -6.15 -8.56 7.11
C TRP A 120 -7.52 -9.05 7.57
N TYR A 121 -8.35 -8.18 8.09
CA TYR A 121 -9.76 -8.45 8.30
C TYR A 121 -10.53 -8.50 6.97
N TRP A 122 -10.26 -7.53 6.08
CA TRP A 122 -10.97 -7.40 4.80
C TRP A 122 -10.42 -8.32 3.70
N ASN A 123 -9.11 -8.54 3.65
CA ASN A 123 -8.46 -9.29 2.58
C ASN A 123 -8.23 -10.75 2.99
N ARG A 124 -9.29 -11.52 2.94
CA ARG A 124 -9.30 -12.96 3.26
C ARG A 124 -9.36 -13.85 2.03
N TYR A 125 -9.08 -13.30 0.84
CA TYR A 125 -9.07 -14.08 -0.40
C TYR A 125 -8.07 -15.25 -0.31
N PRO A 126 -8.28 -16.35 -1.09
CA PRO A 126 -7.41 -17.52 -1.05
C PRO A 126 -5.96 -17.17 -1.41
N GLY A 127 -5.02 -17.67 -0.63
CA GLY A 127 -3.60 -17.41 -0.78
C GLY A 127 -3.12 -16.05 -0.28
N ALA A 128 -3.98 -15.24 0.34
CA ALA A 128 -3.58 -13.97 0.93
C ALA A 128 -2.46 -14.16 1.94
N ALA A 129 -1.32 -13.51 1.70
CA ALA A 129 -0.12 -13.64 2.51
C ALA A 129 0.68 -12.34 2.53
N CYS A 130 1.55 -12.20 3.51
CA CYS A 130 2.53 -11.12 3.56
C CYS A 130 3.58 -11.32 2.45
N ASP A 131 3.98 -10.25 1.79
CA ASP A 131 5.09 -10.25 0.81
C ASP A 131 6.36 -9.57 1.35
N VAL A 132 6.32 -9.11 2.59
CA VAL A 132 7.46 -8.71 3.41
C VAL A 132 7.67 -9.81 4.45
N GLU A 133 8.92 -10.04 4.84
CA GLU A 133 9.24 -11.05 5.84
C GLU A 133 8.41 -10.87 7.12
N SER A 134 7.74 -11.92 7.58
CA SER A 134 6.77 -11.88 8.68
C SER A 134 7.39 -11.41 9.99
N TYR A 135 8.67 -11.75 10.24
CA TYR A 135 9.38 -11.41 11.48
C TYR A 135 9.60 -9.90 11.66
N ILE A 136 9.54 -9.14 10.57
CA ILE A 136 9.62 -7.67 10.60
C ILE A 136 8.28 -6.99 10.31
N TYR A 137 7.38 -7.67 9.58
CA TYR A 137 6.09 -7.12 9.18
C TYR A 137 5.05 -7.17 10.30
N LEU A 138 4.95 -8.29 11.06
CA LEU A 138 4.05 -8.40 12.20
C LEU A 138 4.60 -7.55 13.35
N PRO A 139 3.90 -6.46 13.75
CA PRO A 139 4.44 -5.59 14.78
C PRO A 139 4.30 -6.19 16.16
N LEU A 140 5.12 -5.75 17.11
CA LEU A 140 5.03 -6.14 18.53
C LEU A 140 5.20 -7.65 18.80
N CYS A 141 5.98 -8.35 17.95
CA CYS A 141 6.23 -9.79 18.17
C CYS A 141 6.93 -10.06 19.51
N GLU A 142 7.92 -9.23 19.87
CA GLU A 142 8.63 -9.38 21.15
C GLU A 142 7.71 -9.12 22.34
N GLU A 143 6.91 -8.08 22.29
CA GLU A 143 5.95 -7.71 23.32
C GLU A 143 4.90 -8.82 23.54
N LEU A 144 4.51 -9.51 22.47
CA LEU A 144 3.56 -10.63 22.52
C LEU A 144 4.23 -11.98 22.84
N GLY A 145 5.55 -12.06 22.79
CA GLY A 145 6.27 -13.33 22.88
C GLY A 145 5.95 -14.27 21.72
N PHE A 146 5.73 -13.72 20.53
CA PHE A 146 5.28 -14.43 19.34
C PHE A 146 6.37 -14.48 18.27
N VAL A 147 6.48 -15.61 17.58
CA VAL A 147 7.31 -15.76 16.38
C VAL A 147 6.44 -16.36 15.28
N PRO A 148 6.33 -15.74 14.12
CA PRO A 148 5.56 -16.26 12.99
C PRO A 148 6.00 -17.66 12.56
N LYS A 149 5.07 -18.47 12.04
CA LYS A 149 5.33 -19.86 11.61
C LYS A 149 6.14 -19.96 10.34
N GLU A 150 6.09 -18.93 9.51
CA GLU A 150 6.72 -18.90 8.19
C GLU A 150 7.39 -17.56 7.93
N LYS A 151 8.37 -17.56 7.03
CA LYS A 151 9.03 -16.35 6.55
C LYS A 151 8.02 -15.35 5.95
N TYR A 152 7.01 -15.85 5.22
CA TYR A 152 5.92 -15.06 4.64
C TYR A 152 4.58 -15.67 5.03
N THR A 153 4.10 -15.32 6.21
CA THR A 153 2.90 -15.92 6.79
C THR A 153 1.61 -15.48 6.08
N HIS A 154 0.59 -16.33 6.19
CA HIS A 154 -0.70 -16.16 5.56
C HIS A 154 -1.67 -15.29 6.39
N ALA A 155 -2.68 -14.74 5.74
CA ALA A 155 -3.67 -13.84 6.33
C ALA A 155 -4.30 -14.33 7.64
N PRO A 156 -4.65 -15.62 7.84
CA PRO A 156 -5.23 -16.08 9.12
C PRO A 156 -4.30 -15.86 10.31
N GLU A 157 -3.00 -16.10 10.17
CA GLU A 157 -2.05 -15.86 11.26
C GLU A 157 -1.86 -14.37 11.54
N ILE A 158 -1.83 -13.54 10.50
CA ILE A 158 -1.71 -12.08 10.63
C ILE A 158 -2.96 -11.49 11.31
N LEU A 159 -4.14 -11.99 10.98
CA LEU A 159 -5.39 -11.60 11.62
C LEU A 159 -5.41 -12.03 13.09
N ALA A 160 -4.99 -13.26 13.39
CA ALA A 160 -4.86 -13.75 14.76
C ALA A 160 -3.87 -12.90 15.59
N HIS A 161 -2.75 -12.50 14.99
CA HIS A 161 -1.79 -11.60 15.61
C HIS A 161 -2.38 -10.21 15.90
N SER A 162 -3.19 -9.66 14.98
CA SER A 162 -3.90 -8.39 15.20
C SER A 162 -4.84 -8.46 16.41
N ARG A 163 -5.57 -9.55 16.56
CA ARG A 163 -6.43 -9.83 17.71
C ARG A 163 -5.63 -9.93 19.01
N ALA A 164 -4.50 -10.63 18.97
CA ALA A 164 -3.62 -10.77 20.14
C ALA A 164 -3.05 -9.41 20.61
N ILE A 165 -2.76 -8.48 19.68
CA ILE A 165 -2.42 -7.10 20.06
C ILE A 165 -3.60 -6.42 20.77
N ALA A 166 -4.81 -6.52 20.20
CA ALA A 166 -6.01 -5.91 20.79
C ALA A 166 -6.32 -6.47 22.19
N GLU A 167 -6.16 -7.78 22.39
CA GLU A 167 -6.32 -8.44 23.70
C GLU A 167 -5.27 -7.98 24.70
N LYS A 168 -3.98 -7.98 24.32
CA LYS A 168 -2.87 -7.59 25.19
C LYS A 168 -3.02 -6.19 25.76
N TYR A 169 -3.48 -5.25 24.94
CA TYR A 169 -3.61 -3.84 25.33
C TYR A 169 -5.03 -3.47 25.78
N ASP A 170 -5.90 -4.46 26.05
CA ASP A 170 -7.30 -4.28 26.47
C ASP A 170 -8.08 -3.29 25.57
N LEU A 171 -8.01 -3.50 24.27
CA LEU A 171 -8.68 -2.61 23.32
C LEU A 171 -10.14 -3.01 23.08
N TYR A 172 -10.51 -4.29 23.28
CA TYR A 172 -11.87 -4.79 23.11
C TYR A 172 -12.87 -4.17 24.11
N SER A 173 -12.45 -3.87 25.32
CA SER A 173 -13.33 -3.33 26.38
C SER A 173 -13.99 -1.99 25.99
N ASN A 174 -13.36 -1.21 25.12
CA ASN A 174 -13.85 0.09 24.64
C ASN A 174 -13.88 0.18 23.10
N ALA A 175 -13.95 -0.95 22.40
CA ALA A 175 -14.07 -0.97 20.94
C ALA A 175 -15.51 -0.76 20.47
N CYS A 176 -15.70 0.07 19.46
CA CYS A 176 -16.91 0.18 18.68
C CYS A 176 -16.70 -0.56 17.35
N LEU A 177 -16.90 -1.87 17.34
CA LEU A 177 -16.85 -2.70 16.13
C LEU A 177 -18.15 -2.54 15.33
N GLN A 178 -18.13 -2.92 14.03
CA GLN A 178 -19.24 -2.75 13.10
C GLN A 178 -19.78 -1.30 13.11
N THR A 179 -18.90 -0.34 13.30
CA THR A 179 -19.29 1.07 13.49
C THR A 179 -18.51 1.95 12.52
N GLU A 180 -19.22 2.58 11.60
CA GLU A 180 -18.63 3.48 10.59
C GLU A 180 -18.81 4.94 11.02
N VAL A 181 -17.71 5.70 11.04
CA VAL A 181 -17.77 7.14 11.26
C VAL A 181 -18.41 7.80 10.03
N THR A 182 -19.39 8.65 10.26
CA THR A 182 -20.12 9.39 9.22
C THR A 182 -19.79 10.88 9.19
N GLY A 183 -19.17 11.40 10.24
CA GLY A 183 -18.73 12.80 10.30
C GLY A 183 -17.93 13.11 11.55
N MET A 184 -17.13 14.17 11.45
CA MET A 184 -16.37 14.73 12.57
C MET A 184 -16.43 16.26 12.51
N GLU A 185 -16.74 16.90 13.64
CA GLU A 185 -16.83 18.34 13.75
C GLU A 185 -16.11 18.85 15.00
N TRP A 186 -15.30 19.90 14.83
CA TRP A 186 -14.62 20.58 15.92
C TRP A 186 -15.56 21.52 16.66
N LEU A 187 -15.78 21.27 17.94
CA LEU A 187 -16.57 22.13 18.83
C LEU A 187 -15.62 23.15 19.48
N GLU A 188 -15.59 24.36 18.93
CA GLU A 188 -14.64 25.40 19.30
C GLU A 188 -14.73 25.79 20.80
N ASP A 189 -15.95 25.98 21.31
CA ASP A 189 -16.22 26.37 22.69
C ASP A 189 -15.85 25.30 23.72
N GLU A 190 -15.81 24.03 23.28
CA GLU A 190 -15.52 22.88 24.16
C GLU A 190 -14.09 22.36 23.99
N SER A 191 -13.39 22.75 22.92
CA SER A 191 -12.10 22.16 22.50
C SER A 191 -12.19 20.64 22.38
N ARG A 192 -13.24 20.15 21.70
CA ARG A 192 -13.52 18.72 21.49
C ARG A 192 -13.94 18.42 20.06
N TRP A 193 -13.66 17.22 19.65
CA TRP A 193 -14.24 16.66 18.44
C TRP A 193 -15.56 15.97 18.75
N LEU A 194 -16.61 16.30 18.02
CA LEU A 194 -17.86 15.55 17.94
C LEU A 194 -17.73 14.53 16.82
N ILE A 195 -17.90 13.24 17.16
CA ILE A 195 -17.77 12.12 16.22
C ILE A 195 -19.14 11.45 16.09
N THR A 196 -19.67 11.44 14.87
CA THR A 196 -20.94 10.79 14.54
C THR A 196 -20.71 9.51 13.77
N THR A 197 -21.60 8.51 13.93
CA THR A 197 -21.49 7.20 13.30
C THR A 197 -22.81 6.73 12.68
N ASN A 198 -22.75 5.69 11.88
CA ASN A 198 -23.90 5.01 11.32
C ASN A 198 -24.82 4.34 12.37
N ARG A 199 -24.43 4.38 13.67
CA ARG A 199 -25.20 3.85 14.79
C ARG A 199 -25.85 4.95 15.65
N ASN A 200 -25.96 6.16 15.10
CA ASN A 200 -26.48 7.35 15.77
C ASN A 200 -25.66 7.78 17.01
N ASP A 201 -24.40 7.39 17.07
CA ASP A 201 -23.51 7.92 18.10
C ASP A 201 -23.23 9.41 17.89
N ALA A 202 -22.99 10.11 19.01
CA ALA A 202 -22.53 11.49 19.06
C ALA A 202 -21.49 11.60 20.19
N MET A 203 -20.35 10.98 20.00
CA MET A 203 -19.27 10.89 20.99
C MET A 203 -18.40 12.13 20.96
N LYS A 204 -17.89 12.53 22.12
CA LYS A 204 -16.89 13.60 22.20
C LYS A 204 -15.50 13.05 22.51
N SER A 205 -14.48 13.65 21.92
CA SER A 205 -13.09 13.30 22.20
C SER A 205 -12.18 14.53 22.21
N ARG A 206 -11.19 14.53 23.10
CA ARG A 206 -10.17 15.57 23.12
C ARG A 206 -9.20 15.38 21.96
N PHE A 207 -8.72 14.17 21.74
CA PHE A 207 -7.80 13.83 20.65
C PHE A 207 -8.40 12.79 19.73
N VAL A 208 -8.07 12.85 18.44
CA VAL A 208 -8.48 11.87 17.45
C VAL A 208 -7.28 11.39 16.64
N VAL A 209 -7.14 10.08 16.52
CA VAL A 209 -6.16 9.42 15.66
C VAL A 209 -6.90 8.83 14.47
N MET A 210 -6.59 9.31 13.27
CA MET A 210 -7.19 8.84 12.04
C MET A 210 -6.29 7.78 11.40
N SER A 211 -6.69 6.53 11.45
CA SER A 211 -5.97 5.38 10.90
C SER A 211 -6.84 4.57 9.92
N ASN A 212 -7.48 5.26 8.98
CA ASN A 212 -8.43 4.67 8.04
C ASN A 212 -7.81 3.66 7.07
N GLY A 213 -6.49 3.68 6.87
CA GLY A 213 -5.76 2.80 5.96
C GLY A 213 -6.14 2.98 4.47
N PRO A 214 -5.27 2.55 3.55
CA PRO A 214 -5.52 2.70 2.11
C PRO A 214 -6.17 1.46 1.46
N LEU A 215 -6.16 0.28 2.09
CA LEU A 215 -6.53 -1.00 1.48
C LEU A 215 -7.83 -1.58 2.07
N ASN A 216 -8.86 -0.76 2.18
CA ASN A 216 -10.15 -1.17 2.74
C ASN A 216 -11.35 -0.88 1.83
N ARG A 217 -11.32 0.21 1.05
CA ARG A 217 -12.42 0.59 0.15
C ARG A 217 -12.12 0.12 -1.27
N PRO A 218 -12.91 -0.81 -1.82
CA PRO A 218 -12.74 -1.33 -3.18
C PRO A 218 -12.77 -0.23 -4.23
N LYS A 219 -12.07 -0.42 -5.33
CA LYS A 219 -12.04 0.44 -6.49
C LYS A 219 -12.55 -0.33 -7.70
N LEU A 220 -13.70 0.05 -8.22
CA LEU A 220 -14.30 -0.61 -9.38
C LEU A 220 -13.91 0.10 -10.68
N PRO A 221 -13.64 -0.64 -11.77
CA PRO A 221 -13.39 -0.03 -13.07
C PRO A 221 -14.68 0.49 -13.70
N GLY A 222 -14.61 1.65 -14.38
CA GLY A 222 -15.72 2.22 -15.14
C GLY A 222 -15.91 1.50 -16.47
N ILE A 223 -16.22 0.21 -16.44
CA ILE A 223 -16.47 -0.61 -17.62
C ILE A 223 -17.94 -0.49 -18.00
N GLU A 224 -18.24 -0.24 -19.29
CA GLU A 224 -19.60 -0.22 -19.81
C GLU A 224 -20.35 -1.51 -19.45
N GLY A 225 -21.54 -1.39 -18.88
CA GLY A 225 -22.41 -2.50 -18.51
C GLY A 225 -21.99 -3.26 -17.25
N ILE A 226 -21.13 -2.68 -16.40
CA ILE A 226 -20.66 -3.33 -15.15
C ILE A 226 -21.83 -3.77 -14.22
N ASP A 227 -22.96 -3.11 -14.29
CA ASP A 227 -24.20 -3.39 -13.55
C ASP A 227 -25.13 -4.37 -14.25
N SER A 228 -24.82 -4.77 -15.49
CA SER A 228 -25.70 -5.61 -16.31
C SER A 228 -25.52 -7.12 -16.06
N PHE A 229 -24.38 -7.55 -15.54
CA PHE A 229 -24.05 -8.96 -15.37
C PHE A 229 -25.05 -9.68 -14.44
N LYS A 230 -25.55 -10.85 -14.87
CA LYS A 230 -26.56 -11.63 -14.14
C LYS A 230 -25.99 -12.80 -13.35
N GLY A 231 -24.71 -13.11 -13.56
CA GLY A 231 -23.99 -14.11 -12.76
C GLY A 231 -23.59 -13.56 -11.39
N HIS A 232 -22.85 -14.34 -10.64
CA HIS A 232 -22.36 -13.95 -9.33
C HIS A 232 -21.14 -13.01 -9.43
N THR A 233 -21.06 -11.98 -8.57
CA THR A 233 -19.95 -11.02 -8.63
C THR A 233 -19.59 -10.49 -7.25
N PHE A 234 -18.28 -10.33 -7.01
CA PHE A 234 -17.74 -9.73 -5.79
C PHE A 234 -16.33 -9.15 -6.04
N HIS A 235 -15.89 -8.30 -5.11
CA HIS A 235 -14.52 -7.80 -5.08
C HIS A 235 -13.65 -8.69 -4.19
N THR A 236 -12.39 -8.92 -4.52
CA THR A 236 -11.47 -9.81 -3.77
C THR A 236 -11.36 -9.48 -2.28
N SER A 237 -11.54 -8.22 -1.88
CA SER A 237 -11.54 -7.82 -0.47
C SER A 237 -12.87 -8.11 0.27
N ARG A 238 -13.82 -8.67 -0.42
CA ARG A 238 -15.13 -9.13 0.09
C ARG A 238 -15.39 -10.52 -0.49
N TRP A 239 -14.40 -11.44 -0.25
CA TRP A 239 -14.46 -12.79 -0.82
C TRP A 239 -15.67 -13.55 -0.30
N ASP A 240 -16.46 -14.05 -1.23
CA ASP A 240 -17.69 -14.78 -0.92
C ASP A 240 -17.41 -16.29 -0.85
N TYR A 241 -17.17 -16.79 0.35
CA TYR A 241 -16.96 -18.22 0.60
C TYR A 241 -18.27 -19.03 0.59
N ASP A 242 -19.42 -18.41 0.77
CA ASP A 242 -20.71 -19.09 0.65
C ASP A 242 -20.95 -19.53 -0.80
N TYR A 243 -20.50 -18.72 -1.76
CA TYR A 243 -20.53 -19.06 -3.18
C TYR A 243 -19.36 -19.95 -3.63
N THR A 244 -18.14 -19.60 -3.27
CA THR A 244 -16.94 -20.29 -3.76
C THR A 244 -16.63 -21.57 -3.02
N GLY A 245 -17.13 -21.74 -1.82
CA GLY A 245 -16.67 -22.76 -0.88
C GLY A 245 -15.23 -22.50 -0.42
N GLY A 246 -14.66 -23.45 0.32
CA GLY A 246 -13.28 -23.41 0.75
C GLY A 246 -12.96 -22.41 1.87
N SER A 247 -11.73 -21.91 1.86
CA SER A 247 -11.20 -20.95 2.84
C SER A 247 -10.08 -20.10 2.23
N SER A 248 -9.47 -19.23 3.05
CA SER A 248 -8.25 -18.50 2.68
C SER A 248 -7.05 -19.40 2.32
N GLU A 249 -7.13 -20.69 2.61
CA GLU A 249 -6.13 -21.70 2.23
C GLU A 249 -6.44 -22.36 0.89
N GLY A 250 -7.59 -22.05 0.26
CA GLY A 250 -8.04 -22.64 -1.01
C GLY A 250 -9.19 -23.62 -0.84
N GLY A 251 -9.23 -24.67 -1.67
CA GLY A 251 -10.30 -25.69 -1.63
C GLY A 251 -11.65 -25.17 -2.09
N LEU A 252 -11.70 -24.30 -3.11
CA LEU A 252 -12.90 -23.58 -3.58
C LEU A 252 -13.87 -24.51 -4.33
N ASP A 253 -14.38 -25.50 -3.62
CA ASP A 253 -15.19 -26.61 -4.17
C ASP A 253 -16.48 -26.16 -4.86
N GLY A 254 -17.04 -25.00 -4.50
CA GLY A 254 -18.19 -24.38 -5.14
C GLY A 254 -17.93 -23.93 -6.59
N LEU A 255 -16.67 -23.89 -7.02
CA LEU A 255 -16.29 -23.44 -8.37
C LEU A 255 -16.03 -24.60 -9.37
N LYS A 256 -16.14 -25.85 -8.96
CA LYS A 256 -15.79 -27.02 -9.80
C LYS A 256 -16.58 -27.13 -11.11
N ASP A 257 -17.78 -26.63 -11.16
CA ASP A 257 -18.66 -26.61 -12.34
C ASP A 257 -18.79 -25.22 -12.97
N LYS A 258 -18.10 -24.21 -12.45
CA LYS A 258 -18.23 -22.79 -12.82
C LYS A 258 -17.16 -22.32 -13.80
N VAL A 259 -17.58 -21.44 -14.69
CA VAL A 259 -16.70 -20.62 -15.52
C VAL A 259 -16.48 -19.29 -14.81
N VAL A 260 -15.25 -19.02 -14.41
CA VAL A 260 -14.87 -17.87 -13.59
C VAL A 260 -14.05 -16.88 -14.40
N GLY A 261 -14.38 -15.59 -14.30
CA GLY A 261 -13.58 -14.49 -14.81
C GLY A 261 -13.01 -13.66 -13.67
N ILE A 262 -11.73 -13.30 -13.75
CA ILE A 262 -11.10 -12.36 -12.81
C ILE A 262 -10.52 -11.17 -13.57
N ILE A 263 -10.90 -9.95 -13.21
CA ILE A 263 -10.36 -8.71 -13.77
C ILE A 263 -9.25 -8.19 -12.88
N GLY A 264 -8.04 -8.12 -13.44
CA GLY A 264 -6.84 -7.60 -12.76
C GLY A 264 -5.76 -8.66 -12.55
N THR A 265 -4.51 -8.20 -12.55
CA THR A 265 -3.30 -9.02 -12.41
C THR A 265 -2.30 -8.39 -11.43
N GLY A 266 -2.79 -7.55 -10.49
CA GLY A 266 -1.97 -6.98 -9.40
C GLY A 266 -1.73 -7.99 -8.27
N ALA A 267 -1.11 -7.54 -7.17
CA ALA A 267 -0.66 -8.39 -6.06
C ALA A 267 -1.75 -9.36 -5.53
N THR A 268 -2.99 -8.89 -5.41
CA THR A 268 -4.13 -9.73 -4.98
C THR A 268 -4.40 -10.86 -5.96
N ALA A 269 -4.50 -10.56 -7.28
CA ALA A 269 -4.73 -11.57 -8.30
C ALA A 269 -3.59 -12.58 -8.37
N VAL A 270 -2.34 -12.11 -8.23
CA VAL A 270 -1.14 -12.98 -8.20
C VAL A 270 -1.26 -14.05 -7.12
N GLN A 271 -1.85 -13.72 -5.97
CA GLN A 271 -2.03 -14.66 -4.87
C GLN A 271 -3.26 -15.57 -5.03
N CYS A 272 -4.40 -15.09 -5.54
CA CYS A 272 -5.63 -15.90 -5.61
C CYS A 272 -5.81 -16.68 -6.92
N VAL A 273 -5.19 -16.28 -8.04
CA VAL A 273 -5.28 -16.95 -9.33
C VAL A 273 -4.85 -18.43 -9.27
N PRO A 274 -3.79 -18.83 -8.56
CA PRO A 274 -3.44 -20.24 -8.40
C PRO A 274 -4.58 -21.08 -7.81
N HIS A 275 -5.23 -20.61 -6.77
CA HIS A 275 -6.35 -21.30 -6.11
C HIS A 275 -7.61 -21.34 -6.98
N LEU A 276 -7.87 -20.28 -7.74
CA LEU A 276 -8.94 -20.26 -8.72
C LEU A 276 -8.68 -21.25 -9.86
N GLY A 277 -7.44 -21.28 -10.37
CA GLY A 277 -7.01 -22.20 -11.44
C GLY A 277 -7.04 -23.68 -11.04
N GLU A 278 -6.89 -23.96 -9.73
CA GLU A 278 -7.03 -25.31 -9.18
C GLU A 278 -8.48 -25.78 -9.08
N SER A 279 -9.40 -24.85 -8.83
CA SER A 279 -10.76 -25.17 -8.41
C SER A 279 -11.80 -24.96 -9.51
N ALA A 280 -11.66 -23.93 -10.35
CA ALA A 280 -12.67 -23.58 -11.34
C ALA A 280 -12.67 -24.58 -12.52
N LYS A 281 -13.87 -24.84 -13.08
CA LYS A 281 -14.01 -25.58 -14.33
C LYS A 281 -13.24 -24.92 -15.49
N GLN A 282 -13.34 -23.59 -15.57
CA GLN A 282 -12.59 -22.74 -16.49
C GLN A 282 -12.31 -21.42 -15.80
N LEU A 283 -11.08 -20.92 -15.90
CA LEU A 283 -10.68 -19.61 -15.40
C LEU A 283 -10.20 -18.72 -16.55
N TYR A 284 -10.80 -17.54 -16.70
CA TYR A 284 -10.32 -16.46 -17.57
C TYR A 284 -9.69 -15.35 -16.73
N VAL A 285 -8.41 -15.04 -16.98
CA VAL A 285 -7.69 -13.94 -16.28
C VAL A 285 -7.56 -12.77 -17.24
N PHE A 286 -8.32 -11.69 -17.01
CA PHE A 286 -8.31 -10.49 -17.85
C PHE A 286 -7.20 -9.54 -17.43
N GLN A 287 -6.20 -9.38 -18.30
CA GLN A 287 -5.00 -8.60 -18.06
C GLN A 287 -4.99 -7.29 -18.83
N ARG A 288 -4.81 -6.17 -18.12
CA ARG A 288 -4.47 -4.86 -18.71
C ARG A 288 -2.96 -4.63 -18.74
N THR A 289 -2.29 -4.97 -17.66
CA THR A 289 -0.85 -4.79 -17.47
C THR A 289 -0.29 -5.97 -16.70
N PRO A 290 0.70 -6.70 -17.24
CA PRO A 290 1.34 -7.78 -16.48
C PRO A 290 2.05 -7.25 -15.23
N SER A 291 2.08 -8.04 -14.16
CA SER A 291 2.88 -7.76 -12.97
C SER A 291 4.29 -8.34 -13.11
N SER A 292 5.26 -7.72 -12.43
CA SER A 292 6.58 -8.32 -12.24
C SER A 292 6.46 -9.44 -11.20
N ILE A 293 6.74 -10.68 -11.60
CA ILE A 293 6.60 -11.86 -10.74
C ILE A 293 7.97 -12.46 -10.46
N ASP A 294 8.46 -12.24 -9.26
CA ASP A 294 9.72 -12.79 -8.79
C ASP A 294 9.52 -13.99 -7.87
N VAL A 295 10.61 -14.62 -7.47
CA VAL A 295 10.62 -15.77 -6.56
C VAL A 295 10.20 -15.36 -5.16
N ARG A 296 9.34 -16.15 -4.51
CA ARG A 296 8.95 -15.97 -3.10
C ARG A 296 9.86 -16.77 -2.17
N ASP A 297 10.06 -18.03 -2.46
CA ASP A 297 10.81 -19.00 -1.65
C ASP A 297 10.39 -18.96 -0.16
N ASN A 298 9.09 -19.20 0.09
CA ASN A 298 8.55 -19.21 1.44
C ASN A 298 9.06 -20.45 2.20
N THR A 299 9.51 -20.25 3.43
CA THR A 299 10.04 -21.31 4.29
C THR A 299 9.38 -21.29 5.66
N GLN A 300 9.27 -22.47 6.28
CA GLN A 300 8.87 -22.59 7.66
C GLN A 300 9.93 -21.98 8.58
N THR A 301 9.50 -21.38 9.68
CA THR A 301 10.39 -20.85 10.72
C THR A 301 11.21 -21.96 11.34
N ASP A 302 12.53 -21.82 11.34
CA ASP A 302 13.43 -22.74 12.03
C ASP A 302 13.20 -22.66 13.56
N PRO A 303 12.77 -23.75 14.20
CA PRO A 303 12.51 -23.75 15.64
C PRO A 303 13.75 -23.47 16.51
N ASP A 304 14.94 -23.80 16.03
CA ASP A 304 16.18 -23.59 16.79
C ASP A 304 16.64 -22.14 16.68
N TRP A 305 16.46 -21.53 15.50
CA TRP A 305 16.63 -20.09 15.32
C TRP A 305 15.64 -19.32 16.22
N ALA A 306 14.36 -19.69 16.22
CA ALA A 306 13.33 -19.03 17.02
C ALA A 306 13.65 -19.06 18.53
N LYS A 307 14.15 -20.20 19.05
CA LYS A 307 14.59 -20.34 20.45
C LYS A 307 15.85 -19.54 20.78
N ALA A 308 16.69 -19.27 19.79
CA ALA A 308 17.95 -18.55 19.98
C ALA A 308 17.78 -17.02 19.95
N LEU A 309 16.60 -16.51 19.61
CA LEU A 309 16.30 -15.08 19.56
C LEU A 309 16.53 -14.42 20.94
N LYS A 310 17.14 -13.25 20.93
CA LYS A 310 17.43 -12.45 22.13
C LYS A 310 16.58 -11.19 22.13
N PRO A 311 16.29 -10.60 23.31
CA PRO A 311 15.59 -9.33 23.39
C PRO A 311 16.19 -8.26 22.46
N GLY A 312 15.36 -7.54 21.72
CA GLY A 312 15.75 -6.55 20.72
C GLY A 312 15.92 -7.12 19.30
N TRP A 313 15.68 -8.42 19.09
CA TRP A 313 15.87 -9.08 17.80
C TRP A 313 14.99 -8.48 16.70
N GLN A 314 13.73 -8.19 17.00
CA GLN A 314 12.79 -7.68 16.00
C GLN A 314 13.19 -6.27 15.56
N LYS A 315 13.49 -5.40 16.53
CA LYS A 315 13.94 -4.05 16.25
C LYS A 315 15.21 -4.04 15.39
N ALA A 316 16.23 -4.82 15.77
CA ALA A 316 17.48 -4.92 15.03
C ALA A 316 17.25 -5.40 13.59
N ARG A 317 16.36 -6.37 13.39
CA ARG A 317 16.00 -6.91 12.07
C ARG A 317 15.24 -5.89 11.21
N MET A 318 14.29 -5.15 11.80
CA MET A 318 13.55 -4.08 11.13
C MET A 318 14.45 -2.92 10.72
N GLU A 319 15.37 -2.48 11.60
CA GLU A 319 16.34 -1.43 11.31
C GLU A 319 17.32 -1.85 10.20
N ASN A 320 17.81 -3.10 10.22
CA ASN A 320 18.64 -3.67 9.17
C ASN A 320 17.92 -3.66 7.81
N PHE A 321 16.71 -4.19 7.77
CA PHE A 321 15.90 -4.23 6.56
C PHE A 321 15.66 -2.82 6.00
N ASN A 322 15.20 -1.89 6.83
CA ASN A 322 14.94 -0.52 6.37
C ASN A 322 16.21 0.19 5.89
N THR A 323 17.35 -0.08 6.50
CA THR A 323 18.65 0.44 6.04
C THR A 323 18.93 -0.05 4.63
N LEU A 324 18.81 -1.36 4.40
CA LEU A 324 19.10 -1.97 3.09
C LEU A 324 18.13 -1.52 2.00
N VAL A 325 16.81 -1.55 2.26
CA VAL A 325 15.82 -1.14 1.25
C VAL A 325 15.77 0.38 1.00
N SER A 326 16.41 1.17 1.86
CA SER A 326 16.60 2.62 1.65
C SER A 326 17.94 2.95 0.95
N GLY A 327 18.70 1.95 0.54
CA GLY A 327 19.98 2.14 -0.15
C GLY A 327 21.17 2.38 0.78
N GLY A 328 21.03 2.10 2.08
CA GLY A 328 22.13 2.11 3.04
C GLY A 328 22.95 0.81 3.00
N LEU A 329 24.07 0.82 3.71
CA LEU A 329 24.96 -0.34 3.86
C LEU A 329 24.77 -0.96 5.25
N ALA A 330 24.81 -2.28 5.32
CA ALA A 330 24.88 -3.06 6.55
C ALA A 330 25.91 -4.18 6.39
N ASP A 331 26.52 -4.62 7.49
CA ASP A 331 27.52 -5.70 7.48
C ASP A 331 26.92 -7.04 7.07
N GLU A 332 25.63 -7.25 7.38
CA GLU A 332 24.87 -8.46 7.08
C GLU A 332 23.46 -8.09 6.63
N ASP A 333 22.91 -8.85 5.68
CA ASP A 333 21.50 -8.79 5.31
C ASP A 333 20.74 -9.86 6.13
N LEU A 334 20.09 -9.42 7.21
CA LEU A 334 19.39 -10.32 8.13
C LEU A 334 18.12 -10.92 7.51
N VAL A 335 17.50 -10.27 6.54
CA VAL A 335 16.26 -10.72 5.88
C VAL A 335 16.58 -11.52 4.63
N ASN A 336 17.48 -11.06 3.81
CA ASN A 336 17.96 -11.69 2.58
C ASN A 336 16.80 -12.21 1.71
N ASP A 337 16.02 -11.28 1.18
CA ASP A 337 14.85 -11.57 0.34
C ASP A 337 14.86 -10.77 -0.96
N GLY A 338 13.81 -10.92 -1.78
CA GLY A 338 13.67 -10.20 -3.03
C GLY A 338 13.66 -8.68 -2.88
N TRP A 339 13.19 -8.13 -1.76
CA TRP A 339 13.20 -6.69 -1.51
C TRP A 339 14.63 -6.16 -1.29
N THR A 340 15.41 -6.83 -0.46
CA THR A 340 16.80 -6.45 -0.21
C THR A 340 17.68 -6.73 -1.42
N GLU A 341 17.39 -7.81 -2.17
CA GLU A 341 18.09 -8.16 -3.41
C GLU A 341 17.95 -7.07 -4.48
N ILE A 342 16.74 -6.57 -4.72
CA ILE A 342 16.49 -5.52 -5.73
C ILE A 342 17.38 -4.30 -5.46
N ILE A 343 17.38 -3.82 -4.22
CA ILE A 343 18.15 -2.62 -3.85
C ILE A 343 19.66 -2.92 -3.86
N ARG A 344 20.09 -4.09 -3.38
CA ARG A 344 21.50 -4.51 -3.42
C ARG A 344 22.03 -4.55 -4.87
N ASN A 345 21.23 -5.08 -5.81
CA ASN A 345 21.62 -5.13 -7.22
C ASN A 345 21.75 -3.72 -7.81
N LEU A 346 20.83 -2.80 -7.50
CA LEU A 346 20.91 -1.40 -7.89
C LEU A 346 22.19 -0.73 -7.35
N LEU A 347 22.54 -0.96 -6.09
CA LEU A 347 23.72 -0.36 -5.45
C LEU A 347 25.03 -0.96 -5.94
N THR A 348 25.09 -2.25 -6.22
CA THR A 348 26.29 -2.94 -6.72
C THR A 348 26.72 -2.36 -8.07
N MET A 349 25.79 -2.06 -8.95
CA MET A 349 26.07 -1.43 -10.25
C MET A 349 26.62 -0.01 -10.13
N VAL A 350 26.29 0.70 -9.04
CA VAL A 350 26.72 2.11 -8.88
C VAL A 350 28.15 2.22 -8.37
N ASN A 351 28.69 1.23 -7.66
CA ASN A 351 30.03 1.21 -7.04
C ASN A 351 30.49 2.56 -6.47
N PHE A 352 29.86 3.00 -5.38
CA PHE A 352 30.10 4.32 -4.76
C PHE A 352 31.54 4.54 -4.26
N SER A 353 32.38 3.47 -4.21
CA SER A 353 33.73 3.55 -3.68
C SER A 353 34.79 4.00 -4.70
N GLU A 354 34.51 3.93 -6.01
CA GLU A 354 35.56 4.09 -7.04
C GLU A 354 35.53 5.40 -7.83
N ALA A 355 34.45 6.17 -7.82
CA ALA A 355 34.35 7.39 -8.62
C ALA A 355 33.49 8.47 -7.94
N LYS A 356 33.88 9.72 -8.10
CA LYS A 356 32.97 10.86 -7.93
C LYS A 356 31.98 10.88 -9.10
N LEU A 357 31.01 9.94 -9.08
CA LEU A 357 29.94 9.89 -10.07
C LEU A 357 29.07 11.13 -9.95
N ASN A 358 28.74 11.75 -11.07
CA ASN A 358 27.74 12.81 -11.07
C ASN A 358 26.32 12.20 -10.98
N PRO A 359 25.30 12.98 -10.59
CA PRO A 359 23.92 12.47 -10.44
C PRO A 359 23.35 11.81 -11.70
N LEU A 360 23.75 12.24 -12.89
CA LEU A 360 23.30 11.66 -14.17
C LEU A 360 23.88 10.27 -14.39
N GLU A 361 25.17 10.07 -14.10
CA GLU A 361 25.84 8.77 -14.19
C GLU A 361 25.24 7.77 -13.20
N ILE A 362 24.89 8.21 -11.98
CA ILE A 362 24.21 7.40 -10.99
C ILE A 362 22.84 6.97 -11.52
N ALA A 363 22.03 7.91 -12.04
CA ALA A 363 20.72 7.62 -12.59
C ALA A 363 20.76 6.61 -13.75
N GLN A 364 21.74 6.74 -14.64
CA GLN A 364 21.94 5.81 -15.76
C GLN A 364 22.32 4.40 -15.27
N LYS A 365 23.20 4.27 -14.30
CA LYS A 365 23.59 2.96 -13.73
C LYS A 365 22.42 2.30 -13.01
N LEU A 366 21.62 3.07 -12.25
CA LEU A 366 20.41 2.57 -11.60
C LEU A 366 19.36 2.10 -12.62
N GLU A 367 19.26 2.79 -13.75
CA GLU A 367 18.35 2.37 -14.85
C GLU A 367 18.83 1.05 -15.49
N LEU A 368 20.12 0.89 -15.73
CA LEU A 368 20.67 -0.35 -16.29
C LEU A 368 20.51 -1.54 -15.35
N ALA A 369 20.71 -1.34 -14.04
CA ALA A 369 20.46 -2.38 -13.03
C ALA A 369 18.97 -2.79 -12.96
N ASP A 370 18.07 -1.82 -13.04
CA ASP A 370 16.63 -2.06 -13.12
C ASP A 370 16.27 -2.87 -14.39
N PHE A 371 16.82 -2.51 -15.55
CA PHE A 371 16.61 -3.26 -16.78
C PHE A 371 17.10 -4.69 -16.68
N GLN A 372 18.29 -4.93 -16.09
CA GLN A 372 18.82 -6.28 -15.88
C GLN A 372 17.87 -7.11 -15.03
N LYS A 373 17.42 -6.60 -13.88
CA LYS A 373 16.47 -7.32 -13.02
C LYS A 373 15.15 -7.60 -13.75
N MET A 374 14.67 -6.67 -14.55
CA MET A 374 13.45 -6.86 -15.33
C MET A 374 13.62 -7.87 -16.48
N GLU A 375 14.83 -8.02 -17.05
CA GLU A 375 15.16 -9.11 -17.99
C GLU A 375 15.12 -10.47 -17.29
N ASP A 376 15.67 -10.58 -16.07
CA ASP A 376 15.62 -11.83 -15.29
C ASP A 376 14.15 -12.24 -15.00
N ILE A 377 13.29 -11.28 -14.67
CA ILE A 377 11.85 -11.51 -14.46
C ILE A 377 11.16 -11.96 -15.76
N ARG A 378 11.50 -11.35 -16.91
CA ARG A 378 10.98 -11.77 -18.23
C ARG A 378 11.46 -13.14 -18.63
N ALA A 379 12.74 -13.45 -18.36
CA ALA A 379 13.30 -14.78 -18.60
C ALA A 379 12.57 -15.84 -17.75
N ARG A 380 12.30 -15.56 -16.47
CA ARG A 380 11.53 -16.45 -15.60
C ARG A 380 10.13 -16.75 -16.16
N ALA A 381 9.41 -15.76 -16.69
CA ALA A 381 8.13 -15.99 -17.33
C ALA A 381 8.25 -16.92 -18.57
N GLN A 382 9.29 -16.72 -19.37
CA GLN A 382 9.56 -17.53 -20.56
C GLN A 382 9.96 -18.98 -20.22
N GLU A 383 10.65 -19.21 -19.10
CA GLU A 383 11.11 -20.54 -18.67
C GLU A 383 9.97 -21.37 -18.06
N ILE A 384 9.03 -20.73 -17.38
CA ILE A 384 7.99 -21.41 -16.59
C ILE A 384 6.73 -21.66 -17.41
N VAL A 385 6.35 -20.73 -18.30
CA VAL A 385 5.09 -20.81 -19.03
C VAL A 385 5.29 -21.52 -20.36
N ASP A 386 4.59 -22.64 -20.57
CA ASP A 386 4.78 -23.56 -21.71
C ASP A 386 4.35 -22.94 -23.04
N ASP A 387 3.22 -22.17 -23.06
CA ASP A 387 2.76 -21.50 -24.27
C ASP A 387 3.53 -20.19 -24.51
N PRO A 388 4.30 -20.08 -25.62
CA PRO A 388 5.12 -18.91 -25.89
C PRO A 388 4.34 -17.58 -25.98
N SER A 389 3.08 -17.63 -26.45
CA SER A 389 2.24 -16.42 -26.56
C SER A 389 1.80 -15.93 -25.20
N THR A 390 1.39 -16.84 -24.34
CA THR A 390 1.04 -16.54 -22.94
C THR A 390 2.26 -16.05 -22.16
N ALA A 391 3.42 -16.72 -22.34
CA ALA A 391 4.69 -16.29 -21.74
C ALA A 391 5.05 -14.86 -22.13
N GLU A 392 4.95 -14.50 -23.42
CA GLU A 392 5.23 -13.14 -23.89
C GLU A 392 4.23 -12.12 -23.30
N SER A 393 2.95 -12.46 -23.21
CA SER A 393 1.92 -11.59 -22.64
C SER A 393 2.10 -11.35 -21.13
N LEU A 394 2.78 -12.24 -20.42
CA LEU A 394 3.09 -12.11 -18.98
C LEU A 394 4.38 -11.32 -18.71
N LYS A 395 5.14 -10.93 -19.73
CA LYS A 395 6.37 -10.14 -19.56
C LYS A 395 6.08 -8.66 -19.26
N PRO A 396 6.54 -8.12 -18.11
CA PRO A 396 6.37 -6.71 -17.79
C PRO A 396 7.41 -5.86 -18.53
N TYR A 397 6.96 -4.81 -19.24
CA TYR A 397 7.80 -3.83 -19.89
C TYR A 397 7.64 -2.45 -19.24
N TYR A 398 8.12 -2.33 -18.01
CA TYR A 398 8.18 -1.11 -17.21
C TYR A 398 9.28 -1.26 -16.15
N ARG A 399 9.72 -0.14 -15.54
CA ARG A 399 10.71 -0.17 -14.46
C ARG A 399 10.08 -0.75 -13.19
N GLN A 400 10.84 -1.53 -12.43
CA GLN A 400 10.33 -2.38 -11.36
C GLN A 400 9.44 -1.66 -10.33
N PHE A 401 9.87 -0.49 -9.85
CA PHE A 401 9.10 0.29 -8.87
C PHE A 401 7.99 1.18 -9.48
N CYS A 402 7.74 1.10 -10.78
CA CYS A 402 6.54 1.71 -11.38
C CYS A 402 5.24 1.08 -10.87
N LYS A 403 5.30 -0.19 -10.51
CA LYS A 403 4.23 -0.94 -9.82
C LYS A 403 4.83 -1.65 -8.61
N ARG A 404 3.97 -2.11 -7.68
CA ARG A 404 4.43 -2.95 -6.60
C ARG A 404 5.05 -4.24 -7.16
N PRO A 405 6.33 -4.55 -6.86
CA PRO A 405 6.90 -5.86 -7.16
C PRO A 405 6.09 -6.97 -6.48
N CYS A 406 5.88 -8.08 -7.20
CA CYS A 406 5.18 -9.25 -6.68
C CYS A 406 6.15 -10.43 -6.60
N PHE A 407 5.98 -11.25 -5.58
CA PHE A 407 6.79 -12.46 -5.36
C PHE A 407 5.84 -13.65 -5.20
N HIS A 408 5.91 -14.61 -6.11
CA HIS A 408 5.02 -15.78 -6.06
C HIS A 408 5.52 -16.95 -6.92
N ASP A 409 5.54 -18.16 -6.36
CA ASP A 409 6.06 -19.33 -7.06
C ASP A 409 4.99 -20.09 -7.84
N GLY A 410 3.72 -19.97 -7.47
CA GLY A 410 2.59 -20.68 -8.11
C GLY A 410 1.88 -19.91 -9.24
N TYR A 411 2.04 -18.58 -9.35
CA TYR A 411 1.27 -17.77 -10.31
C TYR A 411 1.58 -18.12 -11.78
N LEU A 412 2.85 -18.08 -12.17
CA LEU A 412 3.25 -18.37 -13.55
C LEU A 412 2.92 -19.81 -13.96
N PRO A 413 3.20 -20.86 -13.14
CA PRO A 413 2.85 -22.24 -13.48
C PRO A 413 1.33 -22.48 -13.65
N THR A 414 0.49 -21.63 -13.05
CA THR A 414 -0.97 -21.75 -13.17
C THR A 414 -1.43 -21.64 -14.62
N PHE A 415 -0.75 -20.85 -15.46
CA PHE A 415 -1.09 -20.67 -16.86
C PHE A 415 -0.75 -21.89 -17.75
N ASN A 416 -0.08 -22.91 -17.22
CA ASN A 416 0.13 -24.20 -17.89
C ASN A 416 -1.05 -25.18 -17.69
N ARG A 417 -2.05 -24.79 -16.85
CA ARG A 417 -3.27 -25.58 -16.67
C ARG A 417 -4.20 -25.41 -17.87
N PRO A 418 -4.75 -26.48 -18.45
CA PRO A 418 -5.64 -26.39 -19.61
C PRO A 418 -6.96 -25.67 -19.32
N SER A 419 -7.34 -25.54 -18.04
CA SER A 419 -8.51 -24.80 -17.58
C SER A 419 -8.26 -23.32 -17.27
N VAL A 420 -7.06 -22.80 -17.56
CA VAL A 420 -6.71 -21.40 -17.28
C VAL A 420 -6.27 -20.72 -18.57
N GLU A 421 -6.93 -19.63 -18.92
CA GLU A 421 -6.62 -18.83 -20.10
C GLU A 421 -6.36 -17.38 -19.71
N LEU A 422 -5.20 -16.85 -20.13
CA LEU A 422 -4.87 -15.43 -20.01
C LEU A 422 -5.49 -14.65 -21.17
N ILE A 423 -6.30 -13.65 -20.86
CA ILE A 423 -6.88 -12.73 -21.84
C ILE A 423 -6.13 -11.40 -21.75
N ASP A 424 -5.06 -11.26 -22.54
CA ASP A 424 -4.33 -10.01 -22.62
C ASP A 424 -5.10 -9.00 -23.46
N THR A 425 -5.51 -7.91 -22.82
CA THR A 425 -6.24 -6.80 -23.47
C THR A 425 -5.32 -5.76 -24.10
N GLN A 426 -4.03 -6.04 -24.19
CA GLN A 426 -3.01 -5.17 -24.81
C GLN A 426 -3.02 -3.74 -24.26
N GLY A 427 -3.26 -3.59 -22.95
CA GLY A 427 -3.27 -2.31 -22.26
C GLY A 427 -4.60 -1.55 -22.29
N LYS A 428 -5.56 -1.96 -23.10
CA LYS A 428 -6.86 -1.26 -23.25
C LYS A 428 -7.83 -1.54 -22.09
N GLY A 429 -7.71 -2.72 -21.48
CA GLY A 429 -8.70 -3.23 -20.52
C GLY A 429 -9.84 -3.97 -21.22
N VAL A 430 -10.83 -4.36 -20.44
CA VAL A 430 -12.05 -5.04 -20.90
C VAL A 430 -12.92 -4.05 -21.69
N ASP A 431 -13.50 -4.50 -22.82
CA ASP A 431 -14.31 -3.64 -23.69
C ASP A 431 -15.66 -3.28 -23.03
N LYS A 432 -16.38 -4.31 -22.53
CA LYS A 432 -17.63 -4.15 -21.79
C LYS A 432 -18.01 -5.41 -21.02
N ILE A 433 -18.94 -5.27 -20.07
CA ILE A 433 -19.62 -6.35 -19.37
C ILE A 433 -21.04 -6.48 -19.94
N THR A 434 -21.49 -7.71 -20.12
CA THR A 434 -22.84 -8.04 -20.62
C THR A 434 -23.61 -8.81 -19.55
N GLU A 435 -24.88 -9.09 -19.80
CA GLU A 435 -25.69 -9.95 -18.90
C GLU A 435 -25.07 -11.35 -18.71
N LYS A 436 -24.26 -11.83 -19.67
CA LYS A 436 -23.71 -13.19 -19.68
C LYS A 436 -22.24 -13.28 -19.32
N GLY A 437 -21.49 -12.18 -19.37
CA GLY A 437 -20.05 -12.23 -19.16
C GLY A 437 -19.30 -10.98 -19.59
N ILE A 438 -18.13 -11.15 -20.17
CA ILE A 438 -17.19 -10.09 -20.53
C ILE A 438 -16.90 -10.10 -22.04
N VAL A 439 -16.91 -8.95 -22.66
CA VAL A 439 -16.34 -8.75 -23.99
C VAL A 439 -14.92 -8.16 -23.85
N ALA A 440 -13.95 -8.84 -24.41
CA ALA A 440 -12.57 -8.38 -24.49
C ALA A 440 -11.99 -8.73 -25.87
N ASN A 441 -11.26 -7.80 -26.48
CA ASN A 441 -10.73 -7.92 -27.85
C ASN A 441 -11.81 -8.31 -28.88
N GLY A 442 -13.06 -7.83 -28.69
CA GLY A 442 -14.20 -8.12 -29.56
C GLY A 442 -14.79 -9.53 -29.43
N LYS A 443 -14.31 -10.37 -28.50
CA LYS A 443 -14.85 -11.70 -28.20
C LYS A 443 -15.59 -11.69 -26.85
N GLU A 444 -16.77 -12.30 -26.82
CA GLU A 444 -17.53 -12.51 -25.57
C GLU A 444 -17.08 -13.81 -24.88
N TYR A 445 -16.88 -13.71 -23.57
CA TYR A 445 -16.55 -14.81 -22.66
C TYR A 445 -17.72 -14.98 -21.69
N GLU A 446 -18.50 -16.04 -21.84
CA GLU A 446 -19.60 -16.34 -20.94
C GLU A 446 -19.08 -16.84 -19.58
N LEU A 447 -19.64 -16.30 -18.49
CA LEU A 447 -19.19 -16.53 -17.13
C LEU A 447 -20.35 -16.87 -16.20
N ASP A 448 -20.08 -17.71 -15.20
CA ASP A 448 -20.96 -17.91 -14.04
C ASP A 448 -20.60 -16.95 -12.90
N CYS A 449 -19.32 -16.60 -12.77
CA CYS A 449 -18.81 -15.74 -11.72
C CYS A 449 -17.78 -14.74 -12.26
N LEU A 450 -17.91 -13.48 -11.81
CA LEU A 450 -16.99 -12.38 -12.13
C LEU A 450 -16.38 -11.79 -10.87
N ILE A 451 -15.04 -11.88 -10.76
CA ILE A 451 -14.29 -11.40 -9.60
C ILE A 451 -13.51 -10.14 -9.95
N PHE A 452 -13.67 -9.09 -9.16
CA PHE A 452 -12.90 -7.85 -9.32
C PHE A 452 -11.67 -7.87 -8.41
N ALA A 453 -10.48 -8.00 -9.01
CA ALA A 453 -9.17 -7.83 -8.38
C ALA A 453 -8.56 -6.47 -8.76
N THR A 454 -9.38 -5.43 -8.71
CA THR A 454 -9.10 -4.11 -9.30
C THR A 454 -8.54 -3.09 -8.30
N GLY A 455 -8.22 -3.56 -7.09
CA GLY A 455 -7.54 -2.78 -6.05
C GLY A 455 -8.47 -1.87 -5.26
N PHE A 456 -7.88 -0.81 -4.69
CA PHE A 456 -8.49 0.02 -3.68
C PHE A 456 -8.38 1.50 -4.02
N GLU A 457 -9.14 2.34 -3.31
CA GLU A 457 -9.07 3.79 -3.38
C GLU A 457 -7.73 4.32 -2.80
N VAL A 458 -6.63 4.01 -3.47
CA VAL A 458 -5.27 4.49 -3.15
C VAL A 458 -4.92 5.64 -4.09
N GLY A 459 -4.37 6.73 -3.55
CA GLY A 459 -4.03 7.93 -4.33
C GLY A 459 -5.23 8.81 -4.71
N THR A 460 -6.42 8.48 -4.25
CA THR A 460 -7.65 9.29 -4.38
C THR A 460 -7.79 10.28 -3.20
N GLU A 461 -8.79 11.16 -3.27
CA GLU A 461 -9.05 12.14 -2.22
C GLU A 461 -9.34 11.48 -0.86
N TYR A 462 -9.01 12.21 0.21
CA TYR A 462 -9.14 11.67 1.56
C TYR A 462 -10.59 11.25 1.86
N THR A 463 -11.57 12.10 1.56
CA THR A 463 -12.99 11.82 1.77
C THR A 463 -13.48 10.60 1.01
N ARG A 464 -12.98 10.38 -0.21
CA ARG A 464 -13.29 9.18 -1.00
C ARG A 464 -12.75 7.90 -0.36
N ARG A 465 -11.57 7.99 0.29
CA ARG A 465 -10.97 6.85 1.02
C ARG A 465 -11.60 6.62 2.38
N ALA A 466 -11.84 7.69 3.15
CA ALA A 466 -12.39 7.62 4.50
C ALA A 466 -13.90 7.36 4.51
N GLY A 467 -14.63 7.91 3.54
CA GLY A 467 -16.09 7.86 3.48
C GLY A 467 -16.79 9.03 4.18
N TYR A 468 -16.05 9.93 4.83
CA TYR A 468 -16.54 11.13 5.53
C TYR A 468 -15.52 12.27 5.44
N ASP A 469 -15.94 13.48 5.79
CA ASP A 469 -15.07 14.66 5.90
C ASP A 469 -14.95 15.11 7.36
N LEU A 470 -13.94 15.93 7.63
CA LEU A 470 -13.75 16.62 8.91
C LEU A 470 -14.09 18.08 8.75
N ILE A 471 -14.85 18.63 9.70
CA ILE A 471 -15.15 20.06 9.80
C ILE A 471 -14.27 20.61 10.93
N GLY A 472 -13.26 21.40 10.58
CA GLY A 472 -12.31 22.00 11.51
C GLY A 472 -12.72 23.37 12.03
N LYS A 473 -11.76 24.13 12.54
CA LYS A 473 -11.95 25.51 13.00
C LYS A 473 -12.60 26.39 11.93
N GLY A 474 -13.55 27.21 12.36
CA GLY A 474 -14.27 28.11 11.45
C GLY A 474 -15.13 27.43 10.39
N GLY A 475 -15.44 26.14 10.55
CA GLY A 475 -16.28 25.38 9.62
C GLY A 475 -15.58 24.94 8.32
N VAL A 476 -14.25 25.09 8.22
CA VAL A 476 -13.48 24.67 7.04
C VAL A 476 -13.36 23.14 7.02
N THR A 477 -13.62 22.51 5.88
CA THR A 477 -13.47 21.07 5.75
C THR A 477 -12.04 20.66 5.40
N LEU A 478 -11.66 19.40 5.72
CA LEU A 478 -10.35 18.89 5.35
C LEU A 478 -10.18 18.77 3.83
N SER A 479 -11.26 18.42 3.12
CA SER A 479 -11.26 18.36 1.66
C SER A 479 -11.05 19.74 1.02
N GLU A 480 -11.64 20.80 1.57
CA GLU A 480 -11.36 22.19 1.14
C GLU A 480 -9.91 22.58 1.42
N LYS A 481 -9.42 22.30 2.64
CA LYS A 481 -8.03 22.59 3.03
C LYS A 481 -7.02 21.89 2.09
N TRP A 482 -7.32 20.68 1.66
CA TRP A 482 -6.42 19.83 0.85
C TRP A 482 -6.77 19.81 -0.64
N GLN A 483 -7.64 20.71 -1.12
CA GLN A 483 -8.06 20.71 -2.53
C GLN A 483 -6.87 20.81 -3.53
N ASP A 484 -5.83 21.57 -3.18
CA ASP A 484 -4.61 21.74 -3.98
C ASP A 484 -3.47 20.78 -3.59
N GLY A 485 -3.72 19.89 -2.64
CA GLY A 485 -2.75 18.91 -2.11
C GLY A 485 -2.73 18.89 -0.59
N ILE A 486 -2.21 17.81 -0.05
CA ILE A 486 -2.08 17.59 1.40
C ILE A 486 -1.17 18.66 2.01
N LYS A 487 -1.59 19.22 3.14
CA LYS A 487 -0.83 20.18 3.94
C LYS A 487 -0.78 19.70 5.37
N THR A 488 0.41 19.36 5.84
CA THR A 488 0.63 18.85 7.19
C THR A 488 1.99 19.27 7.72
N LEU A 489 2.16 19.17 9.04
CA LEU A 489 3.47 19.05 9.68
C LEU A 489 3.74 17.57 9.98
N HIS A 490 4.92 17.05 9.63
CA HIS A 490 5.36 15.67 9.81
C HIS A 490 4.43 14.60 9.21
N GLY A 491 3.58 14.98 8.22
CA GLY A 491 2.59 14.06 7.66
C GLY A 491 1.41 13.75 8.58
N MET A 492 1.31 14.36 9.76
CA MET A 492 0.39 13.96 10.82
C MET A 492 -0.56 15.07 11.30
N HIS A 493 -0.13 16.35 11.30
CA HIS A 493 -0.91 17.46 11.82
C HIS A 493 -1.29 18.40 10.69
N SER A 494 -2.56 18.76 10.56
CA SER A 494 -3.03 19.78 9.62
C SER A 494 -3.57 20.99 10.38
N ARG A 495 -3.08 22.20 10.04
CA ARG A 495 -3.54 23.44 10.68
C ARG A 495 -5.03 23.67 10.43
N GLY A 496 -5.74 24.09 11.46
CA GLY A 496 -7.19 24.24 11.48
C GLY A 496 -7.93 22.99 11.95
N PHE A 497 -7.19 21.90 12.22
CA PHE A 497 -7.72 20.62 12.73
C PHE A 497 -6.99 20.26 14.04
N PRO A 498 -7.22 21.00 15.14
CA PRO A 498 -6.50 20.77 16.38
C PRO A 498 -6.75 19.37 16.93
N ASN A 499 -5.77 18.83 17.63
CA ASN A 499 -5.85 17.52 18.30
C ASN A 499 -6.11 16.31 17.37
N VAL A 500 -5.95 16.48 16.04
CA VAL A 500 -6.04 15.38 15.08
C VAL A 500 -4.66 14.90 14.66
N PHE A 501 -4.46 13.60 14.70
CA PHE A 501 -3.27 12.91 14.21
C PHE A 501 -3.66 11.98 13.06
N ILE A 502 -2.99 12.10 11.92
CA ILE A 502 -3.29 11.32 10.73
C ILE A 502 -2.18 10.30 10.49
N ILE A 503 -2.48 9.01 10.56
CA ILE A 503 -1.54 7.94 10.25
C ILE A 503 -1.60 7.66 8.75
N GLN A 504 -0.56 8.06 8.02
CA GLN A 504 -0.49 7.93 6.57
C GLN A 504 0.96 7.97 6.07
N ASN A 505 1.15 7.63 4.78
CA ASN A 505 2.47 7.72 4.13
C ASN A 505 2.71 9.07 3.43
N ALA A 506 1.63 9.81 3.13
CA ALA A 506 1.75 11.12 2.51
C ALA A 506 2.49 12.07 3.47
N GLN A 507 3.50 12.75 2.94
CA GLN A 507 4.36 13.69 3.68
C GLN A 507 5.07 13.08 4.92
N SER A 508 5.15 11.75 5.00
CA SER A 508 5.78 11.01 6.09
C SER A 508 6.66 9.87 5.55
N ALA A 509 7.08 8.93 6.40
CA ALA A 509 7.90 7.80 5.96
C ALA A 509 7.16 6.89 4.97
N PHE A 510 7.89 6.46 3.94
CA PHE A 510 7.46 5.38 3.06
C PHE A 510 8.51 4.26 3.08
N THR A 511 8.09 3.09 3.51
CA THR A 511 8.90 1.86 3.47
C THR A 511 7.99 0.70 3.09
N VAL A 512 8.53 -0.36 2.51
CA VAL A 512 7.76 -1.58 2.21
C VAL A 512 7.26 -2.27 3.48
N ASN A 513 7.95 -2.08 4.61
CA ASN A 513 7.49 -2.48 5.94
C ASN A 513 6.60 -1.39 6.56
N PHE A 514 5.37 -1.27 6.07
CA PHE A 514 4.40 -0.27 6.56
C PHE A 514 4.17 -0.27 8.08
N PRO A 515 4.04 -1.42 8.77
CA PRO A 515 3.84 -1.44 10.21
C PRO A 515 4.96 -0.75 11.00
N HIS A 516 6.21 -0.83 10.53
CA HIS A 516 7.31 -0.10 11.17
C HIS A 516 7.12 1.42 11.07
N ALA A 517 6.74 1.94 9.89
CA ALA A 517 6.45 3.36 9.75
C ALA A 517 5.28 3.81 10.63
N MET A 518 4.24 2.98 10.72
CA MET A 518 3.07 3.26 11.58
C MET A 518 3.44 3.25 13.07
N ASP A 519 4.33 2.37 13.52
CA ASP A 519 4.79 2.32 14.92
C ASP A 519 5.61 3.57 15.28
N GLU A 520 6.46 4.07 14.38
CA GLU A 520 7.19 5.32 14.61
C GLU A 520 6.25 6.54 14.66
N GLN A 521 5.21 6.58 13.83
CA GLN A 521 4.15 7.60 13.92
C GLN A 521 3.35 7.46 15.23
N ALA A 522 3.02 6.23 15.64
CA ALA A 522 2.31 5.95 16.88
C ALA A 522 3.10 6.39 18.12
N LYS A 523 4.42 6.16 18.15
CA LYS A 523 5.33 6.68 19.19
C LYS A 523 5.36 8.20 19.21
N HIS A 524 5.31 8.84 18.03
CA HIS A 524 5.34 10.30 17.93
C HIS A 524 4.06 10.92 18.47
N LEU A 525 2.90 10.41 18.04
CA LEU A 525 1.60 10.92 18.51
C LEU A 525 1.38 10.66 20.02
N SER A 526 1.76 9.47 20.51
CA SER A 526 1.59 9.14 21.93
C SER A 526 2.43 10.05 22.84
N TYR A 527 3.66 10.40 22.42
CA TYR A 527 4.49 11.40 23.09
C TYR A 527 3.76 12.76 23.20
N ILE A 528 3.20 13.25 22.09
CA ILE A 528 2.50 14.54 22.08
C ILE A 528 1.26 14.51 22.97
N VAL A 529 0.46 13.44 22.88
CA VAL A 529 -0.75 13.26 23.72
C VAL A 529 -0.37 13.23 25.21
N ASP A 530 0.67 12.48 25.58
CA ASP A 530 1.18 12.40 26.96
C ASP A 530 1.60 13.78 27.47
N GLN A 531 2.38 14.55 26.71
CA GLN A 531 2.78 15.91 27.08
C GLN A 531 1.57 16.84 27.25
N CYS A 532 0.57 16.75 26.37
CA CYS A 532 -0.64 17.56 26.46
C CYS A 532 -1.50 17.20 27.67
N LEU A 533 -1.65 15.89 27.97
CA LEU A 533 -2.41 15.44 29.15
C LEU A 533 -1.68 15.81 30.45
N GLY A 534 -0.37 15.58 30.53
CA GLY A 534 0.44 15.88 31.69
C GLY A 534 0.55 17.38 32.02
N SER A 535 0.50 18.23 30.99
CA SER A 535 0.59 19.71 31.13
C SER A 535 -0.76 20.43 31.04
N ASN A 536 -1.87 19.70 30.98
CA ASN A 536 -3.24 20.23 30.84
C ASN A 536 -3.43 21.13 29.60
N ILE A 537 -2.69 20.89 28.50
CA ILE A 537 -2.80 21.60 27.23
C ILE A 537 -4.09 21.15 26.54
N GLN A 538 -5.03 22.05 26.27
CA GLN A 538 -6.34 21.70 25.71
C GLN A 538 -6.28 21.45 24.21
N THR A 539 -5.48 22.22 23.48
CA THR A 539 -5.34 22.08 22.02
C THR A 539 -3.89 22.06 21.58
N VAL A 540 -3.62 21.23 20.59
CA VAL A 540 -2.34 21.16 19.86
C VAL A 540 -2.61 21.13 18.36
N GLU A 541 -1.99 22.06 17.63
CA GLU A 541 -2.10 22.09 16.18
C GLU A 541 -0.80 22.62 15.53
N ALA A 542 -0.56 22.33 14.25
CA ALA A 542 0.58 22.88 13.53
C ALA A 542 0.50 24.41 13.41
N THR A 543 1.63 25.11 13.56
CA THR A 543 1.71 26.53 13.17
C THR A 543 1.64 26.65 11.64
N ALA A 544 1.22 27.81 11.13
CA ALA A 544 1.14 28.04 9.69
C ALA A 544 2.53 27.94 9.04
N GLU A 545 3.54 28.52 9.69
CA GLU A 545 4.91 28.57 9.22
C GLU A 545 5.53 27.16 9.14
N ALA A 546 5.29 26.30 10.15
CA ALA A 546 5.82 24.96 10.20
C ALA A 546 5.14 24.04 9.17
N GLU A 547 3.81 24.14 9.01
CA GLU A 547 3.07 23.42 7.97
C GLU A 547 3.57 23.80 6.57
N ASP A 548 3.70 25.09 6.27
CA ASP A 548 4.16 25.57 4.95
C ASP A 548 5.62 25.17 4.69
N ALA A 549 6.51 25.27 5.68
CA ALA A 549 7.90 24.86 5.55
C ALA A 549 8.03 23.35 5.28
N TRP A 550 7.20 22.53 5.94
CA TRP A 550 7.17 21.09 5.72
C TRP A 550 6.71 20.72 4.31
N VAL A 551 5.63 21.35 3.83
CA VAL A 551 5.14 21.18 2.46
C VAL A 551 6.22 21.54 1.43
N GLN A 552 6.95 22.65 1.64
CA GLN A 552 8.04 23.06 0.76
C GLN A 552 9.19 22.03 0.76
N GLU A 553 9.54 21.47 1.90
CA GLU A 553 10.58 20.44 1.99
C GLU A 553 10.14 19.15 1.27
N ILE A 554 8.89 18.71 1.42
CA ILE A 554 8.33 17.57 0.67
C ILE A 554 8.45 17.80 -0.84
N VAL A 555 7.98 18.94 -1.34
CA VAL A 555 8.03 19.29 -2.77
C VAL A 555 9.47 19.35 -3.29
N LYS A 556 10.38 19.92 -2.53
CA LYS A 556 11.81 20.01 -2.87
C LYS A 556 12.45 18.63 -3.02
N LEU A 557 12.21 17.74 -2.06
CA LEU A 557 12.77 16.39 -2.05
C LEU A 557 12.16 15.48 -3.13
N ALA A 558 10.86 15.64 -3.43
CA ALA A 558 10.17 14.83 -4.42
C ALA A 558 10.62 15.08 -5.87
N ARG A 559 11.20 16.24 -6.18
CA ARG A 559 11.71 16.58 -7.53
C ARG A 559 12.72 15.58 -8.06
N LEU A 560 13.46 14.93 -7.20
CA LEU A 560 14.46 13.92 -7.58
C LEU A 560 13.83 12.67 -8.21
N GLY A 561 12.57 12.34 -7.86
CA GLY A 561 11.83 11.20 -8.39
C GLY A 561 10.87 11.52 -9.54
N GLN A 562 10.67 12.79 -9.88
CA GLN A 562 9.63 13.20 -10.84
C GLN A 562 9.80 12.56 -12.22
N GLN A 563 11.01 12.58 -12.77
CA GLN A 563 11.30 11.99 -14.08
C GLN A 563 11.02 10.47 -14.12
N PHE A 564 11.31 9.78 -13.01
CA PHE A 564 10.97 8.37 -12.86
C PHE A 564 9.46 8.16 -12.92
N GLN A 565 8.68 8.92 -12.17
CA GLN A 565 7.22 8.83 -12.13
C GLN A 565 6.58 9.13 -13.50
N GLU A 566 7.11 10.09 -14.25
CA GLU A 566 6.66 10.43 -15.61
C GLU A 566 6.92 9.30 -16.61
N SER A 567 7.99 8.53 -16.42
CA SER A 567 8.34 7.39 -17.28
C SER A 567 7.54 6.11 -16.97
N CYS A 568 6.92 6.04 -15.81
CA CYS A 568 6.22 4.86 -15.33
C CYS A 568 4.91 4.56 -16.07
N THR A 569 4.61 3.26 -16.23
CA THR A 569 3.28 2.80 -16.65
C THR A 569 2.20 3.32 -15.69
N PRO A 570 0.96 3.61 -16.16
CA PRO A 570 -0.13 4.10 -15.31
C PRO A 570 -0.40 3.24 -14.08
N GLY A 571 -0.60 3.89 -12.95
CA GLY A 571 -0.94 3.28 -11.68
C GLY A 571 -1.17 4.32 -10.59
N TYR A 572 -1.53 3.88 -9.40
CA TYR A 572 -1.84 4.77 -8.28
C TYR A 572 -0.63 5.56 -7.75
N TYR A 573 0.61 5.15 -8.07
CA TYR A 573 1.81 5.89 -7.68
C TYR A 573 2.02 7.19 -8.48
N ASN A 574 1.52 7.24 -9.72
CA ASN A 574 1.77 8.34 -10.65
C ASN A 574 0.48 8.97 -11.22
N ASN A 575 -0.61 8.95 -10.44
CA ASN A 575 -1.92 9.48 -10.85
C ASN A 575 -2.36 8.93 -12.22
N GLU A 576 -2.33 7.60 -12.37
CA GLU A 576 -2.67 6.88 -13.61
C GLU A 576 -1.91 7.40 -14.84
N GLY A 577 -0.62 7.69 -14.67
CA GLY A 577 0.29 8.12 -15.73
C GLY A 577 0.29 9.63 -16.00
N LYS A 578 -0.40 10.42 -15.17
CA LYS A 578 -0.47 11.89 -15.27
C LYS A 578 -0.02 12.56 -13.97
N PRO A 579 1.25 12.43 -13.56
CA PRO A 579 1.75 13.10 -12.35
C PRO A 579 1.63 14.62 -12.50
N ASN A 580 1.26 15.29 -11.42
CA ASN A 580 1.10 16.73 -11.35
C ASN A 580 1.67 17.28 -10.02
N LEU A 581 1.59 18.59 -9.78
CA LEU A 581 2.10 19.20 -8.56
C LEU A 581 1.44 18.63 -7.29
N ARG A 582 0.14 18.31 -7.35
CA ARG A 582 -0.57 17.67 -6.26
C ARG A 582 0.00 16.28 -5.95
N THR A 583 0.32 15.49 -6.99
CA THR A 583 0.97 14.18 -6.82
C THR A 583 2.32 14.31 -6.12
N VAL A 584 3.10 15.32 -6.46
CA VAL A 584 4.39 15.63 -5.84
C VAL A 584 4.23 16.01 -4.38
N GLN A 585 3.29 16.91 -4.06
CA GLN A 585 3.00 17.38 -2.71
C GLN A 585 2.44 16.28 -1.81
N ASN A 586 1.65 15.35 -2.37
CA ASN A 586 1.07 14.20 -1.68
C ASN A 586 2.05 13.02 -1.55
N GLY A 587 3.27 13.18 -2.06
CA GLY A 587 4.32 12.17 -1.96
C GLY A 587 4.85 11.97 -0.54
N PRO A 588 5.62 10.90 -0.31
CA PRO A 588 6.29 10.69 0.96
C PRO A 588 7.50 11.62 1.14
N TYR A 589 8.10 11.59 2.33
CA TYR A 589 9.35 12.29 2.62
C TYR A 589 10.50 11.74 1.78
N GLY A 590 10.96 12.53 0.83
CA GLY A 590 11.86 12.07 -0.25
C GLY A 590 13.30 11.75 0.18
N ALA A 591 13.72 12.08 1.41
CA ALA A 591 15.01 11.67 1.96
C ALA A 591 15.01 10.23 2.52
N GLY A 592 13.86 9.53 2.47
CA GLY A 592 13.70 8.14 2.88
C GLY A 592 13.23 7.94 4.32
N ALA A 593 12.79 6.71 4.60
CA ALA A 593 12.16 6.37 5.87
C ALA A 593 13.08 6.56 7.08
N ASN A 594 14.34 6.12 7.00
CA ASN A 594 15.30 6.24 8.11
C ASN A 594 15.59 7.70 8.47
N ALA A 595 15.69 8.58 7.46
CA ALA A 595 15.88 10.02 7.71
C ALA A 595 14.66 10.64 8.39
N PHE A 596 13.46 10.25 7.98
CA PHE A 596 12.23 10.68 8.63
C PHE A 596 12.14 10.17 10.08
N PHE A 597 12.45 8.91 10.34
CA PHE A 597 12.46 8.35 11.70
C PHE A 597 13.45 9.07 12.62
N ALA A 598 14.65 9.35 12.11
CA ALA A 598 15.65 10.13 12.84
C ALA A 598 15.15 11.56 13.14
N LEU A 599 14.49 12.21 12.18
CA LEU A 599 13.94 13.55 12.32
C LEU A 599 12.88 13.59 13.44
N ILE A 600 11.84 12.75 13.39
CA ILE A 600 10.76 12.77 14.39
C ILE A 600 11.24 12.26 15.76
N LYS A 601 12.24 11.39 15.81
CA LYS A 601 12.88 10.96 17.06
C LYS A 601 13.67 12.11 17.68
N GLY A 602 14.54 12.79 16.93
CA GLY A 602 15.30 13.96 17.41
C GLY A 602 14.37 15.06 17.90
N TRP A 603 13.28 15.33 17.18
CA TRP A 603 12.27 16.29 17.58
C TRP A 603 11.63 15.96 18.96
N ARG A 604 11.33 14.68 19.23
CA ARG A 604 10.85 14.24 20.56
C ARG A 604 11.93 14.38 21.64
N GLU A 605 13.18 14.09 21.33
CA GLU A 605 14.31 14.17 22.27
C GLU A 605 14.64 15.61 22.66
N GLU A 606 14.45 16.58 21.76
CA GLU A 606 14.57 18.02 22.05
C GLU A 606 13.49 18.54 23.00
N GLY A 607 12.30 17.95 22.96
CA GLY A 607 11.21 18.20 23.92
C GLY A 607 10.51 19.55 23.78
N SER A 608 10.90 20.39 22.82
CA SER A 608 10.36 21.75 22.62
C SER A 608 8.98 21.76 21.97
N MET A 609 8.58 20.67 21.30
CA MET A 609 7.41 20.58 20.42
C MET A 609 7.37 21.69 19.36
N GLU A 610 8.53 22.03 18.80
CA GLU A 610 8.68 23.08 17.79
C GLU A 610 7.73 22.87 16.61
N GLY A 611 7.12 23.96 16.13
CA GLY A 611 6.16 23.93 15.02
C GLY A 611 4.72 23.60 15.44
N LEU A 612 4.47 23.32 16.72
CA LEU A 612 3.13 23.15 17.28
C LEU A 612 2.74 24.36 18.14
N GLU A 613 1.50 24.78 17.98
CA GLU A 613 0.82 25.77 18.83
C GLU A 613 0.07 25.01 19.93
N LEU A 614 0.34 25.36 21.20
CA LEU A 614 -0.15 24.68 22.40
C LEU A 614 -0.99 25.65 23.21
N ASN A 615 -2.28 25.33 23.47
CA ASN A 615 -3.19 26.18 24.22
C ASN A 615 -3.96 25.46 25.33
#